data_72e3cbd21bc3b7dbfac5c30254b555ff
#
_entry.id   72e3cbd21bc3b7dbfac5c30254b555ff
#
_cell.length_a   1.000
_cell.length_b   1.000
_cell.length_c   1.000
_cell.angle_alpha   90.00
_cell.angle_beta   90.00
_cell.angle_gamma   90.00
#
_symmetry.space_group_name_H-M   'P 1'
#
loop_
_entity.id
_entity.type
_entity.pdbx_description
1 polymer ?
#
loop_
_entity_poly.entity_id
_entity_poly.type
_entity_poly.pdbx_seq_one_letter_code
_entity_poly.pdbx_strand_id
1 'polypeptide(L)'
;MSMPDGGLYRPWKDGAAKVPGFLDDYAFLTNALIDLYESGFDRRYLEHAQRLCDLILDKFWDDGFYFTPKEGERLVHRPRSPHDPAWPSGTSASVFARLHELTGRDSYHDRAEQVFQMYGAAASPGGVDFAQRPISIVLAGGRDDTAPLVEAVHRTYRPALVLAFAEDVPIGQGRHPVGSQLAAYLCRSRSCDAPVTSAKALLEYCTA
;
A
#
# COMPACT_ATOMS: atom_id res chain seq x y z
N MET A 1 8.94 -1.89 -17.26
CA MET A 1 9.06 -1.05 -18.47
C MET A 1 8.10 0.11 -18.31
N SER A 2 8.64 1.34 -18.29
CA SER A 2 7.81 2.54 -18.04
C SER A 2 7.57 3.31 -19.34
N MET A 3 6.38 3.87 -19.47
CA MET A 3 6.00 4.82 -20.52
C MET A 3 6.60 6.21 -20.21
N PRO A 4 6.67 7.12 -21.20
CA PRO A 4 7.16 8.49 -20.95
C PRO A 4 6.36 9.27 -19.91
N ASP A 5 5.09 8.98 -19.73
CA ASP A 5 4.21 9.56 -18.70
C ASP A 5 4.32 8.88 -17.33
N GLY A 6 5.23 7.89 -17.19
CA GLY A 6 5.40 7.09 -15.98
C GLY A 6 4.49 5.86 -15.90
N GLY A 7 3.61 5.67 -16.86
CA GLY A 7 2.75 4.49 -16.97
C GLY A 7 3.54 3.21 -17.27
N LEU A 8 2.83 2.08 -17.29
CA LEU A 8 3.42 0.77 -17.50
C LEU A 8 3.08 0.22 -18.88
N TYR A 9 4.05 -0.50 -19.46
CA TYR A 9 3.80 -1.41 -20.57
C TYR A 9 3.64 -2.84 -20.04
N ARG A 10 2.71 -3.61 -20.61
CA ARG A 10 2.47 -4.99 -20.23
C ARG A 10 3.49 -5.97 -20.84
N PRO A 11 3.54 -6.21 -22.15
CA PRO A 11 4.50 -7.13 -22.73
C PRO A 11 5.70 -6.41 -23.35
N TRP A 12 6.84 -7.10 -23.32
CA TRP A 12 7.98 -6.83 -24.19
C TRP A 12 8.07 -7.96 -25.22
N LYS A 13 7.94 -7.64 -26.48
CA LYS A 13 8.04 -8.61 -27.58
C LYS A 13 8.75 -8.00 -28.77
N ASP A 14 9.62 -8.78 -29.41
CA ASP A 14 10.34 -8.41 -30.65
C ASP A 14 11.08 -7.05 -30.51
N GLY A 15 11.73 -6.82 -29.40
CA GLY A 15 12.51 -5.61 -29.15
C GLY A 15 11.67 -4.36 -28.81
N ALA A 16 10.36 -4.48 -28.60
CA ALA A 16 9.49 -3.34 -28.31
C ALA A 16 8.41 -3.64 -27.25
N ALA A 17 8.09 -2.61 -26.48
CA ALA A 17 6.93 -2.58 -25.59
C ALA A 17 5.85 -1.71 -26.25
N LYS A 18 4.69 -2.28 -26.59
CA LYS A 18 3.67 -1.59 -27.37
C LYS A 18 2.29 -1.55 -26.69
N VAL A 19 2.01 -2.49 -25.81
CA VAL A 19 0.69 -2.60 -25.17
C VAL A 19 0.74 -1.91 -23.83
N PRO A 20 -0.11 -0.90 -23.55
CA PRO A 20 -0.25 -0.29 -22.23
C PRO A 20 -0.60 -1.34 -21.17
N GLY A 21 -0.10 -1.14 -19.97
CA GLY A 21 -0.44 -1.96 -18.81
C GLY A 21 -1.93 -1.87 -18.48
N PHE A 22 -2.46 -2.91 -17.88
CA PHE A 22 -3.82 -2.98 -17.38
C PHE A 22 -3.84 -2.73 -15.86
N LEU A 23 -5.02 -2.63 -15.25
CA LEU A 23 -5.16 -2.34 -13.82
C LEU A 23 -4.38 -3.30 -12.93
N ASP A 24 -4.35 -4.60 -13.28
CA ASP A 24 -3.61 -5.62 -12.54
C ASP A 24 -2.09 -5.34 -12.51
N ASP A 25 -1.50 -4.91 -13.62
CA ASP A 25 -0.08 -4.58 -13.70
C ASP A 25 0.29 -3.45 -12.72
N TYR A 26 -0.56 -2.42 -12.66
CA TYR A 26 -0.35 -1.30 -11.73
C TYR A 26 -0.61 -1.69 -10.27
N ALA A 27 -1.72 -2.36 -9.99
CA ALA A 27 -2.13 -2.71 -8.63
C ALA A 27 -1.10 -3.62 -7.95
N PHE A 28 -0.65 -4.67 -8.65
CA PHE A 28 0.33 -5.61 -8.09
C PHE A 28 1.71 -5.00 -7.95
N LEU A 29 2.16 -4.19 -8.92
CA LEU A 29 3.45 -3.51 -8.80
C LEU A 29 3.42 -2.49 -7.66
N THR A 30 2.33 -1.73 -7.51
CA THR A 30 2.19 -0.77 -6.41
C THR A 30 2.21 -1.49 -5.07
N ASN A 31 1.50 -2.62 -4.94
CA ASN A 31 1.54 -3.42 -3.71
C ASN A 31 2.96 -3.91 -3.40
N ALA A 32 3.66 -4.45 -4.40
CA ALA A 32 5.04 -4.91 -4.23
C ALA A 32 6.01 -3.77 -3.83
N LEU A 33 5.80 -2.55 -4.35
CA LEU A 33 6.60 -1.39 -3.96
C LEU A 33 6.36 -0.98 -2.51
N ILE A 34 5.12 -1.09 -2.01
CA ILE A 34 4.83 -0.86 -0.59
C ILE A 34 5.52 -1.93 0.26
N ASP A 35 5.45 -3.21 -0.14
CA ASP A 35 6.11 -4.31 0.57
C ASP A 35 7.64 -4.12 0.61
N LEU A 36 8.25 -3.66 -0.48
CA LEU A 36 9.68 -3.33 -0.54
C LEU A 36 10.02 -2.14 0.38
N TYR A 37 9.17 -1.11 0.42
CA TYR A 37 9.33 0.00 1.36
C TYR A 37 9.29 -0.50 2.81
N GLU A 38 8.31 -1.28 3.17
CA GLU A 38 8.14 -1.81 4.53
C GLU A 38 9.28 -2.76 4.96
N SER A 39 9.97 -3.36 3.98
CA SER A 39 11.09 -4.27 4.25
C SER A 39 12.41 -3.56 4.54
N GLY A 40 12.62 -2.35 4.02
CA GLY A 40 13.92 -1.67 4.10
C GLY A 40 13.84 -0.14 4.21
N PHE A 41 12.65 0.44 4.22
CA PHE A 41 12.36 1.88 4.34
C PHE A 41 13.06 2.76 3.31
N ASP A 42 13.33 2.24 2.11
CA ASP A 42 13.80 3.07 1.01
C ASP A 42 12.62 3.90 0.45
N ARG A 43 12.63 5.20 0.71
CA ARG A 43 11.59 6.14 0.30
C ARG A 43 11.28 6.11 -1.19
N ARG A 44 12.26 5.75 -2.03
CA ARG A 44 12.05 5.67 -3.49
C ARG A 44 10.93 4.70 -3.85
N TYR A 45 10.77 3.61 -3.10
CA TYR A 45 9.67 2.67 -3.31
C TYR A 45 8.31 3.27 -2.93
N LEU A 46 8.23 3.97 -1.79
CA LEU A 46 6.99 4.63 -1.37
C LEU A 46 6.57 5.74 -2.35
N GLU A 47 7.52 6.57 -2.79
CA GLU A 47 7.28 7.61 -3.78
C GLU A 47 6.85 7.05 -5.14
N HIS A 48 7.43 5.91 -5.54
CA HIS A 48 7.02 5.23 -6.77
C HIS A 48 5.63 4.60 -6.64
N ALA A 49 5.31 3.99 -5.49
CA ALA A 49 3.98 3.46 -5.20
C ALA A 49 2.92 4.56 -5.27
N GLN A 50 3.18 5.74 -4.69
CA GLN A 50 2.26 6.89 -4.77
C GLN A 50 2.02 7.33 -6.22
N ARG A 51 3.08 7.46 -7.02
CA ARG A 51 2.94 7.84 -8.45
C ARG A 51 2.10 6.84 -9.23
N LEU A 52 2.33 5.53 -9.04
CA LEU A 52 1.51 4.52 -9.71
C LEU A 52 0.07 4.53 -9.23
N CYS A 53 -0.17 4.77 -7.94
CA CYS A 53 -1.50 4.90 -7.37
C CYS A 53 -2.27 6.10 -7.96
N ASP A 54 -1.61 7.23 -8.13
CA ASP A 54 -2.19 8.40 -8.80
C ASP A 54 -2.52 8.09 -10.28
N LEU A 55 -1.67 7.33 -10.98
CA LEU A 55 -1.95 6.86 -12.34
C LEU A 55 -3.10 5.83 -12.39
N ILE A 56 -3.28 5.00 -11.38
CA ILE A 56 -4.46 4.11 -11.27
C ILE A 56 -5.74 4.94 -11.24
N LEU A 57 -5.78 6.00 -10.43
CA LEU A 57 -6.94 6.89 -10.37
C LEU A 57 -7.20 7.62 -11.69
N ASP A 58 -6.16 8.12 -12.31
CA ASP A 58 -6.28 8.85 -13.56
C ASP A 58 -6.75 7.95 -14.72
N LYS A 59 -6.09 6.82 -14.91
CA LYS A 59 -6.27 5.96 -16.09
C LYS A 59 -7.42 4.97 -15.99
N PHE A 60 -7.73 4.46 -14.80
CA PHE A 60 -8.64 3.32 -14.63
C PHE A 60 -9.91 3.61 -13.83
N TRP A 61 -9.96 4.71 -13.09
CA TRP A 61 -11.12 5.08 -12.29
C TRP A 61 -12.13 5.92 -13.07
N ASP A 62 -13.37 5.43 -13.17
CA ASP A 62 -14.52 6.15 -13.73
C ASP A 62 -15.79 5.55 -13.12
N ASP A 63 -16.22 6.10 -11.96
CA ASP A 63 -17.30 5.53 -11.15
C ASP A 63 -17.12 4.02 -10.91
N GLY A 64 -15.90 3.66 -10.50
CA GLY A 64 -15.43 2.28 -10.32
C GLY A 64 -14.21 1.99 -11.19
N PHE A 65 -13.55 0.89 -10.89
CA PHE A 65 -12.38 0.47 -11.65
C PHE A 65 -12.73 -0.24 -12.93
N TYR A 66 -12.05 0.14 -14.01
CA TYR A 66 -12.02 -0.58 -15.28
C TYR A 66 -10.70 -1.32 -15.42
N PHE A 67 -10.74 -2.49 -16.06
CA PHE A 67 -9.54 -3.30 -16.26
C PHE A 67 -8.57 -2.67 -17.27
N THR A 68 -9.11 -1.99 -18.29
CA THR A 68 -8.31 -1.31 -19.33
C THR A 68 -8.27 0.20 -19.07
N PRO A 69 -7.18 0.89 -19.46
CA PRO A 69 -7.09 2.34 -19.29
C PRO A 69 -8.16 3.09 -20.10
N LYS A 70 -8.47 4.32 -19.68
CA LYS A 70 -9.39 5.23 -20.39
C LYS A 70 -8.89 5.55 -21.80
N GLU A 71 -7.57 5.73 -21.91
CA GLU A 71 -6.87 6.04 -23.15
C GLU A 71 -6.35 4.75 -23.80
N GLY A 72 -6.44 4.64 -25.11
CA GLY A 72 -5.96 3.50 -25.84
C GLY A 72 -6.94 3.06 -26.92
N GLU A 73 -6.96 1.76 -27.24
CA GLU A 73 -7.88 1.20 -28.21
C GLU A 73 -9.33 1.39 -27.78
N ARG A 74 -10.16 1.97 -28.66
CA ARG A 74 -11.58 2.21 -28.39
C ARG A 74 -12.33 0.89 -28.41
N LEU A 75 -12.51 0.30 -27.24
CA LEU A 75 -13.28 -0.93 -27.09
C LEU A 75 -14.79 -0.64 -27.21
N VAL A 76 -15.54 -1.57 -27.79
CA VAL A 76 -17.01 -1.51 -27.81
C VAL A 76 -17.57 -1.53 -26.39
N HIS A 77 -16.92 -2.25 -25.49
CA HIS A 77 -17.21 -2.28 -24.07
C HIS A 77 -15.92 -2.36 -23.27
N ARG A 78 -15.77 -1.45 -22.29
CA ARG A 78 -14.66 -1.52 -21.32
C ARG A 78 -15.07 -2.45 -20.19
N PRO A 79 -14.37 -3.58 -19.97
CA PRO A 79 -14.71 -4.46 -18.85
C PRO A 79 -14.41 -3.78 -17.51
N ARG A 80 -15.39 -3.80 -16.61
CA ARG A 80 -15.16 -3.63 -15.17
C ARG A 80 -14.73 -5.01 -14.69
N SER A 81 -13.58 -5.14 -14.11
CA SER A 81 -12.96 -6.36 -13.57
C SER A 81 -13.80 -7.65 -13.74
N PRO A 82 -13.52 -8.52 -14.70
CA PRO A 82 -14.61 -9.22 -15.40
C PRO A 82 -15.10 -10.52 -14.79
N HIS A 83 -14.39 -11.24 -13.96
CA HIS A 83 -14.84 -12.55 -13.46
C HIS A 83 -14.42 -12.87 -12.04
N ASP A 84 -13.55 -12.07 -11.46
CA ASP A 84 -13.23 -12.12 -10.05
C ASP A 84 -13.28 -10.68 -9.52
N PRO A 85 -14.39 -10.26 -8.91
CA PRO A 85 -14.54 -8.90 -8.37
C PRO A 85 -13.49 -8.62 -7.27
N ALA A 86 -12.84 -9.65 -6.76
CA ALA A 86 -11.83 -9.51 -5.72
C ALA A 86 -10.47 -9.09 -6.26
N TRP A 87 -10.14 -9.31 -7.54
CA TRP A 87 -8.73 -9.34 -7.88
C TRP A 87 -8.07 -7.98 -8.13
N PRO A 88 -8.08 -7.32 -9.25
CA PRO A 88 -7.36 -6.06 -9.34
C PRO A 88 -8.04 -4.92 -8.56
N SER A 89 -9.36 -4.92 -8.45
CA SER A 89 -10.11 -3.92 -7.69
C SER A 89 -9.87 -4.07 -6.19
N GLY A 90 -9.88 -5.29 -5.66
CA GLY A 90 -9.58 -5.56 -4.25
C GLY A 90 -8.13 -5.23 -3.88
N THR A 91 -7.16 -5.59 -4.72
CA THR A 91 -5.75 -5.21 -4.54
C THR A 91 -5.58 -3.70 -4.60
N SER A 92 -6.25 -3.02 -5.53
CA SER A 92 -6.22 -1.56 -5.61
C SER A 92 -6.78 -0.92 -4.34
N ALA A 93 -7.91 -1.41 -3.82
CA ALA A 93 -8.50 -0.91 -2.58
C ALA A 93 -7.55 -1.10 -1.39
N SER A 94 -6.90 -2.26 -1.28
CA SER A 94 -5.88 -2.52 -0.24
C SER A 94 -4.68 -1.59 -0.36
N VAL A 95 -4.19 -1.36 -1.59
CA VAL A 95 -3.09 -0.42 -1.87
C VAL A 95 -3.48 1.00 -1.47
N PHE A 96 -4.69 1.45 -1.81
CA PHE A 96 -5.17 2.77 -1.41
C PHE A 96 -5.28 2.91 0.10
N ALA A 97 -5.81 1.90 0.80
CA ALA A 97 -5.91 1.90 2.25
C ALA A 97 -4.50 1.95 2.91
N ARG A 98 -3.54 1.13 2.44
CA ARG A 98 -2.15 1.16 2.92
C ARG A 98 -1.49 2.53 2.67
N LEU A 99 -1.64 3.08 1.47
CA LEU A 99 -1.08 4.40 1.14
C LEU A 99 -1.75 5.53 1.93
N HIS A 100 -3.05 5.43 2.26
CA HIS A 100 -3.67 6.38 3.18
C HIS A 100 -2.96 6.39 4.53
N GLU A 101 -2.73 5.22 5.14
CA GLU A 101 -2.02 5.11 6.42
C GLU A 101 -0.59 5.67 6.34
N LEU A 102 0.14 5.38 5.25
CA LEU A 102 1.51 5.83 5.07
C LEU A 102 1.63 7.32 4.73
N THR A 103 0.65 7.90 4.03
CA THR A 103 0.76 9.26 3.47
C THR A 103 -0.18 10.28 4.10
N GLY A 104 -1.24 9.81 4.77
CA GLY A 104 -2.29 10.67 5.31
C GLY A 104 -3.19 11.31 4.25
N ARG A 105 -3.14 10.88 2.97
CA ARG A 105 -3.97 11.43 1.90
C ARG A 105 -5.39 10.88 1.96
N ASP A 106 -6.36 11.71 2.33
CA ASP A 106 -7.77 11.32 2.47
C ASP A 106 -8.39 10.84 1.15
N SER A 107 -7.92 11.36 0.01
CA SER A 107 -8.36 10.89 -1.31
C SER A 107 -8.11 9.38 -1.54
N TYR A 108 -7.11 8.80 -0.92
CA TYR A 108 -6.87 7.36 -0.97
C TYR A 108 -7.86 6.60 -0.08
N HIS A 109 -8.15 7.12 1.11
CA HIS A 109 -9.16 6.56 1.99
C HIS A 109 -10.53 6.51 1.29
N ASP A 110 -10.99 7.64 0.76
CA ASP A 110 -12.29 7.76 0.09
C ASP A 110 -12.43 6.76 -1.06
N ARG A 111 -11.35 6.53 -1.82
CA ARG A 111 -11.35 5.54 -2.91
C ARG A 111 -11.41 4.10 -2.42
N ALA A 112 -10.63 3.78 -1.39
CA ALA A 112 -10.70 2.45 -0.76
C ALA A 112 -12.12 2.16 -0.25
N GLU A 113 -12.71 3.09 0.48
CA GLU A 113 -14.08 3.01 1.00
C GLU A 113 -15.09 2.78 -0.13
N GLN A 114 -15.04 3.57 -1.21
CA GLN A 114 -15.94 3.41 -2.35
C GLN A 114 -15.85 2.02 -2.97
N VAL A 115 -14.63 1.48 -3.12
CA VAL A 115 -14.44 0.13 -3.67
C VAL A 115 -14.98 -0.93 -2.71
N PHE A 116 -14.76 -0.79 -1.41
CA PHE A 116 -15.32 -1.73 -0.41
C PHE A 116 -16.85 -1.66 -0.37
N GLN A 117 -17.44 -0.49 -0.53
CA GLN A 117 -18.91 -0.35 -0.62
C GLN A 117 -19.46 -1.01 -1.88
N MET A 118 -18.78 -0.90 -3.03
CA MET A 118 -19.21 -1.50 -4.29
C MET A 118 -19.12 -3.02 -4.31
N TYR A 119 -18.07 -3.58 -3.75
CA TYR A 119 -17.74 -5.01 -3.89
C TYR A 119 -17.88 -5.80 -2.59
N GLY A 120 -18.03 -5.12 -1.44
CA GLY A 120 -18.26 -5.74 -0.14
C GLY A 120 -17.17 -6.74 0.23
N ALA A 121 -17.56 -7.84 0.84
CA ALA A 121 -16.66 -8.90 1.27
C ALA A 121 -15.95 -9.64 0.09
N ALA A 122 -16.40 -9.44 -1.14
CA ALA A 122 -15.72 -9.95 -2.33
C ALA A 122 -14.43 -9.15 -2.66
N ALA A 123 -14.30 -7.92 -2.14
CA ALA A 123 -13.06 -7.19 -2.21
C ALA A 123 -12.11 -7.75 -1.15
N SER A 124 -11.15 -8.56 -1.51
CA SER A 124 -10.07 -9.11 -0.66
C SER A 124 -10.37 -9.12 0.86
N PRO A 125 -10.54 -10.27 1.53
CA PRO A 125 -10.83 -10.32 2.97
C PRO A 125 -9.84 -9.53 3.83
N GLY A 126 -8.54 -9.57 3.48
CA GLY A 126 -7.52 -8.77 4.16
C GLY A 126 -7.63 -7.28 3.94
N GLY A 127 -8.14 -6.84 2.77
CA GLY A 127 -8.36 -5.43 2.47
C GLY A 127 -9.50 -4.81 3.26
N VAL A 128 -10.57 -5.57 3.47
CA VAL A 128 -11.71 -5.13 4.31
C VAL A 128 -11.30 -5.01 5.77
N ASP A 129 -10.56 -6.00 6.30
CA ASP A 129 -10.03 -5.94 7.67
C ASP A 129 -9.10 -4.75 7.86
N PHE A 130 -8.22 -4.49 6.89
CA PHE A 130 -7.35 -3.32 6.88
C PHE A 130 -8.14 -2.01 6.90
N ALA A 131 -9.16 -1.86 6.07
CA ALA A 131 -9.96 -0.63 6.02
C ALA A 131 -10.73 -0.37 7.32
N GLN A 132 -11.17 -1.43 7.99
CA GLN A 132 -11.94 -1.32 9.23
C GLN A 132 -11.07 -1.12 10.48
N ARG A 133 -9.88 -1.70 10.51
CA ARG A 133 -8.98 -1.72 11.68
C ARG A 133 -7.50 -1.63 11.29
N PRO A 134 -7.08 -0.55 10.61
CA PRO A 134 -5.69 -0.42 10.24
C PRO A 134 -4.80 -0.34 11.48
N ILE A 135 -3.69 -1.06 11.44
CA ILE A 135 -2.63 -0.99 12.44
C ILE A 135 -1.39 -0.45 11.74
N SER A 136 -0.85 0.64 12.27
CA SER A 136 0.40 1.19 11.78
C SER A 136 1.48 1.03 12.85
N ILE A 137 2.60 0.41 12.50
CA ILE A 137 3.80 0.38 13.32
C ILE A 137 4.79 1.39 12.77
N VAL A 138 5.14 2.37 13.57
CA VAL A 138 6.07 3.44 13.19
C VAL A 138 7.37 3.27 13.95
N LEU A 139 8.47 3.04 13.24
CA LEU A 139 9.81 2.92 13.81
C LEU A 139 10.50 4.27 13.83
N ALA A 140 11.11 4.64 14.95
CA ALA A 140 11.85 5.89 15.13
C ALA A 140 13.24 5.62 15.70
N GLY A 141 14.29 6.10 15.04
CA GLY A 141 15.69 5.91 15.44
C GLY A 141 16.64 5.71 14.27
N GLY A 142 17.72 4.96 14.43
CA GLY A 142 18.65 4.65 13.37
C GLY A 142 18.06 3.65 12.37
N ARG A 143 18.12 3.97 11.06
CA ARG A 143 17.59 3.06 10.02
C ARG A 143 18.32 1.73 9.98
N ASP A 144 19.61 1.74 10.19
CA ASP A 144 20.46 0.54 10.14
C ASP A 144 20.16 -0.44 11.28
N ASP A 145 19.50 0.03 12.35
CA ASP A 145 19.18 -0.76 13.53
C ASP A 145 17.77 -1.40 13.47
N THR A 146 17.01 -1.17 12.40
CA THR A 146 15.59 -1.58 12.31
C THR A 146 15.38 -3.08 12.16
N ALA A 147 16.35 -3.82 11.64
CA ALA A 147 16.21 -5.23 11.26
C ALA A 147 15.57 -6.14 12.35
N PRO A 148 15.94 -6.08 13.63
CA PRO A 148 15.33 -6.94 14.64
C PRO A 148 13.84 -6.67 14.88
N LEU A 149 13.40 -5.41 14.76
CA LEU A 149 12.00 -5.04 14.91
C LEU A 149 11.18 -5.39 13.66
N VAL A 150 11.75 -5.16 12.48
CA VAL A 150 11.15 -5.57 11.20
C VAL A 150 10.94 -7.07 11.15
N GLU A 151 11.96 -7.86 11.53
CA GLU A 151 11.85 -9.31 11.61
C GLU A 151 10.76 -9.75 12.61
N ALA A 152 10.66 -9.12 13.76
CA ALA A 152 9.63 -9.42 14.74
C ALA A 152 8.21 -9.19 14.20
N VAL A 153 8.00 -8.11 13.45
CA VAL A 153 6.71 -7.80 12.79
C VAL A 153 6.39 -8.86 11.74
N HIS A 154 7.35 -9.21 10.88
CA HIS A 154 7.15 -10.13 9.77
C HIS A 154 7.03 -11.60 10.17
N ARG A 155 7.32 -11.96 11.43
CA ARG A 155 7.09 -13.34 11.95
C ARG A 155 5.61 -13.73 12.01
N THR A 156 4.72 -12.74 12.03
CA THR A 156 3.27 -12.99 12.09
C THR A 156 2.60 -12.34 10.89
N TYR A 157 1.87 -13.15 10.11
CA TYR A 157 1.08 -12.61 9.00
C TYR A 157 -0.07 -11.75 9.52
N ARG A 158 -0.03 -10.46 9.19
CA ARG A 158 -1.06 -9.48 9.57
C ARG A 158 -1.40 -8.60 8.36
N PRO A 159 -2.43 -8.96 7.59
CA PRO A 159 -2.81 -8.22 6.40
C PRO A 159 -3.30 -6.79 6.67
N ALA A 160 -3.73 -6.52 7.91
CA ALA A 160 -4.21 -5.21 8.34
C ALA A 160 -3.11 -4.31 8.96
N LEU A 161 -1.84 -4.61 8.71
CA LEU A 161 -0.72 -3.88 9.27
C LEU A 161 0.09 -3.18 8.18
N VAL A 162 0.51 -1.94 8.45
CA VAL A 162 1.57 -1.24 7.72
C VAL A 162 2.74 -0.96 8.65
N LEU A 163 3.94 -1.02 8.08
CA LEU A 163 5.19 -0.73 8.78
C LEU A 163 5.84 0.50 8.16
N ALA A 164 6.15 1.50 8.95
CA ALA A 164 6.70 2.77 8.47
C ALA A 164 7.90 3.22 9.28
N PHE A 165 8.74 4.05 8.66
CA PHE A 165 9.79 4.77 9.35
C PHE A 165 9.34 6.21 9.63
N ALA A 166 9.56 6.71 10.85
CA ALA A 166 8.97 7.97 11.33
C ALA A 166 9.27 9.19 10.45
N GLU A 167 10.48 9.26 9.88
CA GLU A 167 10.88 10.38 9.04
C GLU A 167 10.24 10.37 7.65
N ASP A 168 9.65 9.25 7.25
CA ASP A 168 9.09 9.08 5.89
C ASP A 168 7.61 9.40 5.81
N VAL A 169 6.91 9.38 6.93
CA VAL A 169 5.45 9.38 6.98
C VAL A 169 4.89 10.43 7.94
N PRO A 170 3.76 11.06 7.62
CA PRO A 170 3.16 12.09 8.48
C PRO A 170 2.81 11.60 9.89
N ILE A 171 2.34 10.35 10.02
CA ILE A 171 2.02 9.76 11.33
C ILE A 171 3.26 9.61 12.22
N GLY A 172 4.46 9.63 11.64
CA GLY A 172 5.73 9.61 12.36
C GLY A 172 6.12 10.94 13.01
N GLN A 173 5.44 12.03 12.66
CA GLN A 173 5.75 13.34 13.22
C GLN A 173 5.60 13.32 14.76
N GLY A 174 6.66 13.79 15.47
CA GLY A 174 6.72 13.76 16.93
C GLY A 174 7.01 12.37 17.52
N ARG A 175 7.36 11.36 16.71
CA ARG A 175 7.83 10.06 17.17
C ARG A 175 9.35 10.04 17.16
N HIS A 176 9.95 9.76 18.30
CA HIS A 176 11.39 9.85 18.54
C HIS A 176 11.91 8.53 19.11
N PRO A 177 13.20 8.24 18.95
CA PRO A 177 13.81 7.12 19.68
C PRO A 177 13.72 7.34 21.20
N VAL A 178 13.72 6.26 21.95
CA VAL A 178 13.75 6.32 23.43
C VAL A 178 15.21 6.32 23.87
N GLY A 179 15.71 7.50 24.28
CA GLY A 179 17.15 7.70 24.48
C GLY A 179 17.92 7.48 23.19
N SER A 180 18.86 6.53 23.18
CA SER A 180 19.60 6.11 21.98
C SER A 180 19.03 4.86 21.31
N GLN A 181 17.92 4.31 21.82
CA GLN A 181 17.36 3.06 21.32
C GLN A 181 16.28 3.31 20.28
N LEU A 182 16.26 2.48 19.26
CA LEU A 182 15.16 2.41 18.29
C LEU A 182 13.83 2.14 19.03
N ALA A 183 12.79 2.86 18.67
CA ALA A 183 11.47 2.75 19.26
C ALA A 183 10.44 2.36 18.21
N ALA A 184 9.51 1.48 18.55
CA ALA A 184 8.35 1.13 17.74
C ALA A 184 7.08 1.68 18.40
N TYR A 185 6.32 2.47 17.67
CA TYR A 185 5.03 3.01 18.07
C TYR A 185 3.93 2.24 17.37
N LEU A 186 3.04 1.63 18.14
CA LEU A 186 1.86 0.99 17.60
C LEU A 186 0.72 2.02 17.57
N CYS A 187 0.19 2.25 16.38
CA CYS A 187 -0.84 3.26 16.14
C CYS A 187 -2.12 2.61 15.59
N ARG A 188 -3.27 3.02 16.14
CA ARG A 188 -4.61 2.66 15.65
C ARG A 188 -5.42 3.94 15.49
N SER A 189 -6.07 4.11 14.36
CA SER A 189 -6.86 5.32 14.08
C SER A 189 -6.07 6.61 14.37
N ARG A 190 -4.78 6.64 14.00
CA ARG A 190 -3.82 7.75 14.21
C ARG A 190 -3.50 8.07 15.68
N SER A 191 -3.98 7.29 16.62
CA SER A 191 -3.55 7.35 18.04
C SER A 191 -2.50 6.28 18.29
N CYS A 192 -1.37 6.66 18.89
CA CYS A 192 -0.28 5.73 19.14
C CYS A 192 -0.12 5.46 20.63
N ASP A 193 0.12 4.21 20.96
CA ASP A 193 0.46 3.76 22.31
C ASP A 193 1.89 4.17 22.71
N ALA A 194 2.26 3.93 23.96
CA ALA A 194 3.61 4.13 24.43
C ALA A 194 4.60 3.27 23.62
N PRO A 195 5.78 3.80 23.25
CA PRO A 195 6.72 3.09 22.41
C PRO A 195 7.32 1.86 23.12
N VAL A 196 7.60 0.82 22.33
CA VAL A 196 8.39 -0.33 22.76
C VAL A 196 9.76 -0.31 22.08
N THR A 197 10.80 -0.78 22.79
CA THR A 197 12.19 -0.73 22.31
C THR A 197 12.82 -2.10 22.08
N SER A 198 12.06 -3.18 22.25
CA SER A 198 12.57 -4.53 22.06
C SER A 198 11.70 -5.35 21.11
N ALA A 199 12.34 -6.18 20.31
CA ALA A 199 11.66 -7.12 19.40
C ALA A 199 10.70 -8.06 20.13
N LYS A 200 11.06 -8.48 21.37
CA LYS A 200 10.21 -9.35 22.18
C LYS A 200 8.90 -8.63 22.58
N ALA A 201 9.00 -7.40 23.09
CA ALA A 201 7.82 -6.62 23.48
C ALA A 201 6.94 -6.31 22.25
N LEU A 202 7.54 -6.00 21.11
CA LEU A 202 6.83 -5.77 19.87
C LEU A 202 6.09 -7.02 19.37
N LEU A 203 6.73 -8.20 19.46
CA LEU A 203 6.11 -9.46 19.08
C LEU A 203 4.91 -9.81 19.98
N GLU A 204 5.06 -9.62 21.32
CA GLU A 204 3.96 -9.81 22.27
C GLU A 204 2.78 -8.89 21.93
N TYR A 205 3.05 -7.65 21.57
CA TYR A 205 2.04 -6.69 21.14
C TYR A 205 1.37 -7.11 19.82
N CYS A 206 2.16 -7.67 18.91
CA CYS A 206 1.64 -8.17 17.64
C CYS A 206 0.83 -9.46 17.79
N THR A 207 0.92 -10.20 18.87
CA THR A 207 0.22 -11.49 19.09
C THR A 207 -1.01 -11.36 20.01
N ALA A 208 -1.17 -10.25 20.70
CA ALA A 208 -2.33 -9.92 21.54
C ALA A 208 -3.49 -9.36 20.70
#